data_060b52b8d76098542850e2a4e62f59d6
#
_entry.id   060b52b8d76098542850e2a4e62f59d6
#
_cell.length_a   1.000
_cell.length_b   1.000
_cell.length_c   1.000
_cell.angle_alpha   90.00
_cell.angle_beta   90.00
_cell.angle_gamma   90.00
#
_symmetry.space_group_name_H-M   'P 1'
#
loop_
_entity.id
_entity.type
_entity.pdbx_description
1 polymer ?
#
loop_
_entity_poly.entity_id
_entity_poly.type
_entity_poly.pdbx_seq_one_letter_code
_entity_poly.pdbx_strand_id
1 'polypeptide(L)'
;MSRIYNFSAGPSMLPLEVLEQAASEMTDYNGSGMSVMEMSHRSPVYDAIIKQTEADFRTLMNIPDNYKVLFLQGGAHLQFSAIPQNLMKHGVADYIITGQWAKKAWKEAQKYGKANAIASSEDKTFSYIPDCSDLPIDEDADYVYICENNTIYGTKFHELPNTKGKTLVADVSSCFLSEPVDVAKYGLIYGGAQKNIGPAGVVIVIIREDLITEDVLPGTPTMCQYKVHADAKSLYNTPPAYGIYICGKVFKWLKARGGLQAMKEYNEKKAKILYDFLDQSQLFKGTVEKKDRSLMNVPFVTGDADLDAEFVKAATAAGFVNLKGHRSVGGMRASIYNAMPIEGVEKLVAFMKDFEEAHK
;
A
#
# COMPACT_ATOMS: atom_id res chain seq x y z
N MET A 1 -24.51 7.32 -16.07
CA MET A 1 -23.71 6.13 -16.46
C MET A 1 -23.38 5.35 -15.20
N SER A 2 -23.52 4.02 -15.21
CA SER A 2 -23.04 3.19 -14.08
C SER A 2 -21.51 3.23 -14.03
N ARG A 3 -20.94 3.34 -12.84
CA ARG A 3 -19.49 3.32 -12.63
C ARG A 3 -18.95 1.93 -12.97
N ILE A 4 -17.89 1.84 -13.76
CA ILE A 4 -17.20 0.58 -14.07
C ILE A 4 -16.46 0.04 -12.83
N TYR A 5 -16.25 -1.26 -12.77
CA TYR A 5 -15.45 -1.89 -11.71
C TYR A 5 -13.96 -1.91 -12.09
N ASN A 6 -13.20 -1.05 -11.43
CA ASN A 6 -11.76 -0.89 -11.69
C ASN A 6 -10.93 -1.74 -10.72
N PHE A 7 -10.33 -2.82 -11.22
CA PHE A 7 -9.46 -3.75 -10.47
C PHE A 7 -7.97 -3.39 -10.55
N SER A 8 -7.65 -2.14 -10.91
CA SER A 8 -6.25 -1.69 -11.02
C SER A 8 -5.52 -1.83 -9.69
N ALA A 9 -4.26 -2.25 -9.77
CA ALA A 9 -3.38 -2.36 -8.61
C ALA A 9 -2.81 -1.04 -8.07
N GLY A 10 -2.95 0.03 -8.85
CA GLY A 10 -2.54 1.39 -8.49
C GLY A 10 -2.05 2.21 -9.69
N PRO A 11 -2.57 3.45 -9.87
CA PRO A 11 -3.68 4.04 -9.12
C PRO A 11 -4.95 3.21 -9.16
N SER A 12 -5.64 3.12 -8.03
CA SER A 12 -6.80 2.26 -7.87
C SER A 12 -8.11 3.02 -7.73
N MET A 13 -9.18 2.28 -7.52
CA MET A 13 -10.50 2.82 -7.25
C MET A 13 -10.51 3.65 -5.95
N LEU A 14 -11.15 4.81 -5.96
CA LEU A 14 -11.44 5.61 -4.77
C LEU A 14 -12.93 5.48 -4.39
N PRO A 15 -13.31 5.69 -3.12
CA PRO A 15 -14.71 5.69 -2.74
C PRO A 15 -15.49 6.74 -3.53
N LEU A 16 -16.68 6.38 -4.03
CA LEU A 16 -17.49 7.28 -4.85
C LEU A 16 -17.88 8.54 -4.05
N GLU A 17 -18.28 8.36 -2.81
CA GLU A 17 -18.67 9.44 -1.90
C GLU A 17 -17.53 10.46 -1.70
N VAL A 18 -16.27 10.00 -1.67
CA VAL A 18 -15.09 10.87 -1.59
C VAL A 18 -14.93 11.69 -2.86
N LEU A 19 -15.12 11.07 -4.03
CA LEU A 19 -15.03 11.77 -5.32
C LEU A 19 -16.15 12.79 -5.51
N GLU A 20 -17.38 12.44 -5.14
CA GLU A 20 -18.54 13.32 -5.23
C GLU A 20 -18.38 14.53 -4.29
N GLN A 21 -17.90 14.31 -3.07
CA GLN A 21 -17.62 15.40 -2.15
C GLN A 21 -16.49 16.29 -2.68
N ALA A 22 -15.40 15.72 -3.18
CA ALA A 22 -14.31 16.47 -3.78
C ALA A 22 -14.76 17.27 -5.01
N ALA A 23 -15.65 16.73 -5.83
CA ALA A 23 -16.23 17.42 -6.97
C ALA A 23 -17.10 18.61 -6.54
N SER A 24 -17.89 18.45 -5.48
CA SER A 24 -18.72 19.55 -4.96
C SER A 24 -17.92 20.69 -4.34
N GLU A 25 -16.72 20.41 -3.85
CA GLU A 25 -15.80 21.38 -3.25
C GLU A 25 -14.73 21.88 -4.24
N MET A 26 -14.79 21.46 -5.51
CA MET A 26 -13.72 21.69 -6.49
C MET A 26 -13.43 23.15 -6.74
N THR A 27 -14.43 24.01 -6.76
CA THR A 27 -14.28 25.44 -7.02
C THR A 27 -14.41 26.30 -5.78
N ASP A 28 -14.97 25.76 -4.69
CA ASP A 28 -15.19 26.49 -3.44
C ASP A 28 -15.13 25.55 -2.24
N TYR A 29 -13.98 25.43 -1.63
CA TYR A 29 -13.82 24.65 -0.41
C TYR A 29 -14.40 25.39 0.81
N ASN A 30 -15.50 24.88 1.36
CA ASN A 30 -16.14 25.40 2.58
C ASN A 30 -16.39 26.93 2.58
N GLY A 31 -16.77 27.52 1.46
CA GLY A 31 -17.05 28.95 1.35
C GLY A 31 -15.78 29.82 1.34
N SER A 32 -14.62 29.25 1.07
CA SER A 32 -13.34 30.00 0.97
C SER A 32 -13.20 30.80 -0.32
N GLY A 33 -14.09 30.56 -1.29
CA GLY A 33 -14.05 31.17 -2.62
C GLY A 33 -12.94 30.65 -3.52
N MET A 34 -12.26 29.53 -3.15
CA MET A 34 -11.20 28.95 -3.95
C MET A 34 -11.12 27.43 -3.83
N SER A 35 -10.52 26.80 -4.82
CA SER A 35 -10.17 25.38 -4.81
C SER A 35 -9.03 25.09 -3.83
N VAL A 36 -9.02 23.90 -3.24
CA VAL A 36 -7.84 23.41 -2.49
C VAL A 36 -6.58 23.39 -3.35
N MET A 37 -6.69 23.21 -4.67
CA MET A 37 -5.55 23.23 -5.61
C MET A 37 -4.89 24.61 -5.73
N GLU A 38 -5.63 25.69 -5.43
CA GLU A 38 -5.16 27.09 -5.54
C GLU A 38 -4.65 27.63 -4.20
N MET A 39 -4.89 26.92 -3.09
CA MET A 39 -4.56 27.40 -1.75
C MET A 39 -3.05 27.40 -1.52
N SER A 40 -2.55 28.50 -0.97
CA SER A 40 -1.22 28.47 -0.37
C SER A 40 -1.18 27.43 0.75
N HIS A 41 -0.18 26.54 0.73
CA HIS A 41 0.04 25.57 1.79
C HIS A 41 0.38 26.22 3.15
N ARG A 42 0.60 27.53 3.19
CA ARG A 42 0.85 28.33 4.40
C ARG A 42 -0.40 29.11 4.85
N SER A 43 -1.52 28.94 4.14
CA SER A 43 -2.77 29.60 4.53
C SER A 43 -3.39 28.90 5.76
N PRO A 44 -4.13 29.63 6.62
CA PRO A 44 -4.85 29.03 7.74
C PRO A 44 -5.85 27.94 7.30
N VAL A 45 -6.44 28.07 6.13
CA VAL A 45 -7.41 27.08 5.60
C VAL A 45 -6.70 25.77 5.29
N TYR A 46 -5.55 25.83 4.61
CA TYR A 46 -4.80 24.61 4.29
C TYR A 46 -4.16 24.00 5.53
N ASP A 47 -3.67 24.81 6.47
CA ASP A 47 -3.16 24.34 7.76
C ASP A 47 -4.21 23.52 8.52
N ALA A 48 -5.48 23.96 8.48
CA ALA A 48 -6.58 23.20 9.08
C ALA A 48 -6.81 21.85 8.32
N ILE A 49 -6.69 21.83 6.99
CA ILE A 49 -6.85 20.61 6.18
C ILE A 49 -5.78 19.57 6.57
N ILE A 50 -4.50 19.94 6.54
CA ILE A 50 -3.41 18.98 6.80
C ILE A 50 -3.41 18.49 8.25
N LYS A 51 -3.68 19.37 9.22
CA LYS A 51 -3.81 19.00 10.64
C LYS A 51 -4.94 18.03 10.89
N GLN A 52 -6.12 18.29 10.28
CA GLN A 52 -7.25 17.37 10.41
C GLN A 52 -6.97 16.03 9.73
N THR A 53 -6.30 16.04 8.57
CA THR A 53 -5.89 14.82 7.86
C THR A 53 -4.95 13.97 8.72
N GLU A 54 -3.95 14.59 9.36
CA GLU A 54 -3.05 13.90 10.29
C GLU A 54 -3.80 13.36 11.51
N ALA A 55 -4.68 14.16 12.11
CA ALA A 55 -5.45 13.76 13.29
C ALA A 55 -6.36 12.56 13.00
N ASP A 56 -7.06 12.57 11.87
CA ASP A 56 -7.90 11.45 11.45
C ASP A 56 -7.08 10.18 11.18
N PHE A 57 -5.92 10.32 10.56
CA PHE A 57 -5.01 9.23 10.31
C PHE A 57 -4.44 8.61 11.59
N ARG A 58 -3.99 9.47 12.54
CA ARG A 58 -3.53 9.03 13.87
C ARG A 58 -4.61 8.25 14.61
N THR A 59 -5.83 8.76 14.57
CA THR A 59 -7.00 8.09 15.20
C THR A 59 -7.27 6.72 14.59
N LEU A 60 -7.27 6.61 13.25
CA LEU A 60 -7.52 5.34 12.55
C LEU A 60 -6.49 4.27 12.88
N MET A 61 -5.22 4.63 12.94
CA MET A 61 -4.13 3.69 13.16
C MET A 61 -3.70 3.59 14.63
N ASN A 62 -4.34 4.34 15.53
CA ASN A 62 -3.94 4.42 16.93
C ASN A 62 -2.42 4.70 17.09
N ILE A 63 -1.92 5.72 16.36
CA ILE A 63 -0.49 6.03 16.30
C ILE A 63 -0.03 6.62 17.64
N PRO A 64 0.98 6.02 18.31
CA PRO A 64 1.52 6.55 19.56
C PRO A 64 2.12 7.96 19.39
N ASP A 65 2.14 8.74 20.49
CA ASP A 65 2.62 10.14 20.44
C ASP A 65 4.11 10.26 20.09
N ASN A 66 4.90 9.23 20.39
CA ASN A 66 6.32 9.17 20.05
C ASN A 66 6.61 8.77 18.59
N TYR A 67 5.62 8.89 17.70
CA TYR A 67 5.78 8.74 16.25
C TYR A 67 5.42 10.02 15.52
N LYS A 68 6.17 10.34 14.47
CA LYS A 68 5.83 11.40 13.52
C LYS A 68 5.11 10.82 12.30
N VAL A 69 4.15 11.58 11.79
CA VAL A 69 3.48 11.30 10.52
C VAL A 69 3.97 12.33 9.51
N LEU A 70 4.52 11.87 8.39
CA LEU A 70 5.05 12.73 7.35
C LEU A 70 4.28 12.51 6.06
N PHE A 71 3.84 13.60 5.42
CA PHE A 71 3.24 13.60 4.08
C PHE A 71 4.30 14.03 3.08
N LEU A 72 4.80 13.07 2.30
CA LEU A 72 5.94 13.25 1.41
C LEU A 72 5.55 13.07 -0.06
N GLN A 73 6.50 13.33 -0.94
CA GLN A 73 6.42 13.15 -2.39
C GLN A 73 7.40 12.07 -2.86
N GLY A 74 7.46 11.82 -4.17
CA GLY A 74 8.44 10.93 -4.79
C GLY A 74 8.01 9.46 -4.87
N GLY A 75 6.80 9.12 -4.40
CA GLY A 75 6.31 7.75 -4.38
C GLY A 75 7.08 6.85 -3.40
N ALA A 76 6.61 5.61 -3.21
CA ALA A 76 7.29 4.64 -2.37
C ALA A 76 8.73 4.33 -2.85
N HIS A 77 9.03 4.54 -4.14
CA HIS A 77 10.38 4.35 -4.67
C HIS A 77 11.41 5.30 -4.07
N LEU A 78 11.03 6.56 -3.77
CA LEU A 78 11.97 7.48 -3.11
C LEU A 78 12.30 7.00 -1.70
N GLN A 79 11.40 6.30 -1.04
CA GLN A 79 11.65 5.74 0.29
C GLN A 79 12.69 4.60 0.26
N PHE A 80 12.83 3.89 -0.86
CA PHE A 80 13.92 2.89 -1.03
C PHE A 80 15.30 3.52 -0.87
N SER A 81 15.44 4.79 -1.27
CA SER A 81 16.67 5.58 -1.07
C SER A 81 16.69 6.30 0.29
N ALA A 82 15.60 6.96 0.67
CA ALA A 82 15.56 7.79 1.88
C ALA A 82 15.76 6.95 3.15
N ILE A 83 15.17 5.75 3.23
CA ILE A 83 15.29 4.87 4.41
C ILE A 83 16.76 4.56 4.72
N PRO A 84 17.56 3.95 3.81
CA PRO A 84 18.96 3.68 4.13
C PRO A 84 19.76 4.96 4.43
N GLN A 85 19.50 6.07 3.75
CA GLN A 85 20.20 7.32 3.99
C GLN A 85 19.98 7.90 5.39
N ASN A 86 18.81 7.64 5.99
CA ASN A 86 18.48 8.11 7.34
C ASN A 86 18.76 7.08 8.44
N LEU A 87 18.64 5.78 8.15
CA LEU A 87 18.63 4.75 9.19
C LEU A 87 19.87 3.84 9.21
N MET A 88 20.64 3.75 8.12
CA MET A 88 21.73 2.79 7.95
C MET A 88 23.04 3.33 8.58
N LYS A 89 23.04 3.55 9.89
CA LYS A 89 24.10 4.23 10.64
C LYS A 89 25.38 3.38 10.80
N HIS A 90 25.22 2.05 11.02
CA HIS A 90 26.31 1.09 11.05
C HIS A 90 26.65 0.55 9.66
N GLY A 91 25.92 1.00 8.65
CA GLY A 91 26.13 0.61 7.26
C GLY A 91 25.61 -0.78 6.90
N VAL A 92 24.76 -1.39 7.72
CA VAL A 92 24.19 -2.74 7.51
C VAL A 92 22.68 -2.73 7.66
N ALA A 93 21.97 -3.41 6.77
CA ALA A 93 20.53 -3.66 6.91
C ALA A 93 20.13 -5.01 6.33
N ASP A 94 19.09 -5.61 6.88
CA ASP A 94 18.59 -6.93 6.49
C ASP A 94 17.24 -6.80 5.78
N TYR A 95 17.06 -7.56 4.71
CA TYR A 95 15.87 -7.53 3.86
C TYR A 95 15.28 -8.93 3.70
N ILE A 96 13.95 -9.03 3.85
CA ILE A 96 13.18 -10.24 3.53
C ILE A 96 12.55 -10.02 2.15
N ILE A 97 12.97 -10.84 1.18
CA ILE A 97 12.61 -10.65 -0.25
C ILE A 97 11.41 -11.53 -0.61
N THR A 98 10.22 -10.98 -0.45
CA THR A 98 8.95 -11.67 -0.76
C THR A 98 8.28 -11.18 -2.03
N GLY A 99 8.99 -10.36 -2.82
CA GLY A 99 8.47 -9.85 -4.09
C GLY A 99 9.38 -8.80 -4.72
N GLN A 100 8.95 -8.31 -5.88
CA GLN A 100 9.72 -7.33 -6.67
C GLN A 100 9.98 -6.02 -5.94
N TRP A 101 9.04 -5.56 -5.08
CA TRP A 101 9.20 -4.29 -4.39
C TRP A 101 10.25 -4.38 -3.30
N ALA A 102 10.23 -5.44 -2.48
CA ALA A 102 11.30 -5.71 -1.52
C ALA A 102 12.65 -5.92 -2.21
N LYS A 103 12.68 -6.63 -3.36
CA LYS A 103 13.91 -6.82 -4.16
C LYS A 103 14.47 -5.51 -4.70
N LYS A 104 13.61 -4.57 -5.13
CA LYS A 104 14.04 -3.24 -5.57
C LYS A 104 14.57 -2.39 -4.42
N ALA A 105 13.87 -2.41 -3.27
CA ALA A 105 14.33 -1.71 -2.07
C ALA A 105 15.70 -2.23 -1.60
N TRP A 106 15.88 -3.54 -1.57
CA TRP A 106 17.17 -4.18 -1.26
C TRP A 106 18.29 -3.77 -2.21
N LYS A 107 18.03 -3.79 -3.54
CA LYS A 107 19.01 -3.34 -4.53
C LYS A 107 19.36 -1.87 -4.40
N GLU A 108 18.40 -1.03 -4.04
CA GLU A 108 18.65 0.39 -3.82
C GLU A 108 19.51 0.61 -2.57
N ALA A 109 19.22 -0.09 -1.48
CA ALA A 109 19.96 0.00 -0.23
C ALA A 109 21.45 -0.38 -0.38
N GLN A 110 21.79 -1.30 -1.29
CA GLN A 110 23.18 -1.69 -1.58
C GLN A 110 24.05 -0.52 -2.10
N LYS A 111 23.45 0.58 -2.53
CA LYS A 111 24.18 1.78 -2.92
C LYS A 111 24.69 2.58 -1.71
N TYR A 112 24.14 2.32 -0.54
CA TYR A 112 24.39 3.07 0.69
C TYR A 112 25.16 2.29 1.74
N GLY A 113 25.15 0.95 1.68
CA GLY A 113 25.85 0.10 2.62
C GLY A 113 25.66 -1.39 2.30
N LYS A 114 25.96 -2.25 3.26
CA LYS A 114 25.76 -3.69 3.16
C LYS A 114 24.27 -4.01 3.38
N ALA A 115 23.55 -4.39 2.34
CA ALA A 115 22.18 -4.87 2.45
C ALA A 115 22.14 -6.39 2.23
N ASN A 116 21.77 -7.16 3.25
CA ASN A 116 21.67 -8.61 3.21
C ASN A 116 20.26 -9.04 2.79
N ALA A 117 20.14 -10.02 1.90
CA ALA A 117 18.88 -10.71 1.65
C ALA A 117 18.86 -11.96 2.57
N ILE A 118 18.22 -11.84 3.74
CA ILE A 118 18.28 -12.89 4.79
C ILE A 118 17.24 -13.98 4.62
N ALA A 119 16.19 -13.74 3.84
CA ALA A 119 15.21 -14.73 3.42
C ALA A 119 14.59 -14.31 2.08
N SER A 120 14.13 -15.29 1.30
CA SER A 120 13.47 -15.05 0.02
C SER A 120 12.49 -16.17 -0.32
N SER A 121 11.40 -15.85 -0.99
CA SER A 121 10.48 -16.81 -1.61
C SER A 121 10.54 -16.80 -3.14
N GLU A 122 11.64 -16.30 -3.71
CA GLU A 122 11.84 -16.22 -5.16
C GLU A 122 11.88 -17.63 -5.83
N ASP A 123 12.28 -18.66 -5.10
CA ASP A 123 12.33 -20.06 -5.53
C ASP A 123 11.00 -20.59 -6.06
N LYS A 124 9.87 -20.10 -5.50
CA LYS A 124 8.50 -20.41 -5.95
C LYS A 124 7.76 -19.17 -6.48
N THR A 125 8.46 -18.29 -7.17
CA THR A 125 7.90 -17.09 -7.78
C THR A 125 7.10 -16.24 -6.77
N PHE A 126 7.58 -16.16 -5.51
CA PHE A 126 6.99 -15.39 -4.41
C PHE A 126 5.53 -15.78 -4.08
N SER A 127 5.18 -17.05 -4.25
CA SER A 127 3.82 -17.54 -3.96
C SER A 127 3.56 -17.83 -2.47
N TYR A 128 4.55 -17.63 -1.61
CA TYR A 128 4.47 -17.84 -0.16
C TYR A 128 5.31 -16.83 0.62
N ILE A 129 5.07 -16.73 1.93
CA ILE A 129 5.92 -16.01 2.88
C ILE A 129 6.84 -17.03 3.57
N PRO A 130 8.17 -16.80 3.58
CA PRO A 130 9.10 -17.69 4.28
C PRO A 130 8.81 -17.75 5.78
N ASP A 131 9.23 -18.82 6.44
CA ASP A 131 9.26 -18.84 7.90
C ASP A 131 10.22 -17.75 8.41
N CYS A 132 9.69 -16.82 9.17
CA CYS A 132 10.40 -15.67 9.71
C CYS A 132 10.53 -15.70 11.24
N SER A 133 10.35 -16.87 11.85
CA SER A 133 10.44 -17.07 13.31
C SER A 133 11.87 -17.04 13.84
N ASP A 134 12.85 -17.52 13.05
CA ASP A 134 14.28 -17.51 13.40
C ASP A 134 15.16 -17.20 12.17
N LEU A 135 15.26 -15.94 11.85
CA LEU A 135 16.06 -15.44 10.73
C LEU A 135 17.52 -15.18 11.13
N PRO A 136 18.48 -15.31 10.19
CA PRO A 136 19.90 -14.98 10.41
C PRO A 136 20.11 -13.45 10.38
N ILE A 137 19.54 -12.73 11.37
CA ILE A 137 19.68 -11.29 11.52
C ILE A 137 21.15 -10.96 11.79
N ASP A 138 21.71 -10.01 11.03
CA ASP A 138 23.07 -9.49 11.25
C ASP A 138 23.11 -8.69 12.57
N GLU A 139 24.12 -8.95 13.41
CA GLU A 139 24.25 -8.27 14.70
C GLU A 139 24.42 -6.73 14.55
N ASP A 140 25.02 -6.30 13.44
CA ASP A 140 25.22 -4.89 13.11
C ASP A 140 24.07 -4.29 12.30
N ALA A 141 23.01 -5.05 11.97
CA ALA A 141 21.91 -4.53 11.19
C ALA A 141 21.19 -3.38 11.92
N ASP A 142 21.07 -2.26 11.25
CA ASP A 142 20.32 -1.07 11.72
C ASP A 142 18.81 -1.30 11.68
N TYR A 143 18.34 -2.09 10.70
CA TYR A 143 16.93 -2.43 10.54
C TYR A 143 16.72 -3.72 9.74
N VAL A 144 15.51 -4.28 9.89
CA VAL A 144 14.97 -5.35 9.06
C VAL A 144 13.85 -4.79 8.22
N TYR A 145 13.89 -5.04 6.90
CA TYR A 145 12.92 -4.50 5.95
C TYR A 145 12.00 -5.58 5.39
N ILE A 146 10.68 -5.25 5.32
CA ILE A 146 9.66 -6.06 4.63
C ILE A 146 8.82 -5.22 3.68
N CYS A 147 8.30 -5.86 2.64
CA CYS A 147 7.11 -5.41 1.92
C CYS A 147 5.94 -6.24 2.44
N GLU A 148 5.10 -5.67 3.29
CA GLU A 148 4.11 -6.43 4.07
C GLU A 148 3.04 -7.09 3.21
N ASN A 149 2.64 -6.42 2.12
CA ASN A 149 1.70 -6.97 1.14
C ASN A 149 2.27 -6.86 -0.29
N ASN A 150 2.45 -7.97 -0.95
CA ASN A 150 3.08 -8.07 -2.26
C ASN A 150 2.04 -7.91 -3.39
N THR A 151 1.89 -6.71 -3.89
CA THR A 151 0.89 -6.29 -4.87
C THR A 151 0.88 -7.14 -6.15
N ILE A 152 2.06 -7.61 -6.59
CA ILE A 152 2.22 -8.39 -7.84
C ILE A 152 1.84 -9.84 -7.61
N TYR A 153 2.31 -10.41 -6.50
CA TYR A 153 2.26 -11.85 -6.24
C TYR A 153 1.11 -12.27 -5.32
N GLY A 154 0.46 -11.31 -4.64
CA GLY A 154 -0.72 -11.55 -3.80
C GLY A 154 -0.42 -12.19 -2.45
N THR A 155 0.83 -12.22 -2.01
CA THR A 155 1.22 -12.68 -0.67
C THR A 155 1.21 -11.55 0.33
N LYS A 156 0.92 -11.87 1.60
CA LYS A 156 0.93 -10.94 2.73
C LYS A 156 1.55 -11.57 3.97
N PHE A 157 2.31 -10.79 4.73
CA PHE A 157 2.69 -11.15 6.09
C PHE A 157 1.46 -11.04 7.01
N HIS A 158 0.96 -12.17 7.50
CA HIS A 158 -0.09 -12.21 8.54
C HIS A 158 0.51 -12.16 9.93
N GLU A 159 1.76 -12.59 10.06
CA GLU A 159 2.58 -12.47 11.26
C GLU A 159 3.86 -11.72 10.92
N LEU A 160 4.28 -10.81 11.82
CA LEU A 160 5.51 -10.05 11.62
C LEU A 160 6.74 -10.93 11.87
N PRO A 161 7.85 -10.67 11.16
CA PRO A 161 9.08 -11.40 11.38
C PRO A 161 9.65 -11.17 12.79
N ASN A 162 10.28 -12.18 13.35
CA ASN A 162 11.09 -12.02 14.55
C ASN A 162 12.39 -11.29 14.19
N THR A 163 12.43 -10.00 14.47
CA THR A 163 13.61 -9.14 14.16
C THR A 163 14.71 -9.22 15.22
N LYS A 164 14.57 -10.06 16.24
CA LYS A 164 15.52 -10.16 17.36
C LYS A 164 15.84 -8.80 18.00
N GLY A 165 14.83 -7.93 18.06
CA GLY A 165 14.93 -6.59 18.65
C GLY A 165 15.44 -5.49 17.70
N LYS A 166 15.77 -5.80 16.46
CA LYS A 166 16.11 -4.79 15.45
C LYS A 166 14.87 -4.01 14.98
N THR A 167 15.09 -2.80 14.56
CA THR A 167 14.04 -1.91 14.02
C THR A 167 13.36 -2.56 12.81
N LEU A 168 12.04 -2.71 12.84
CA LEU A 168 11.27 -3.17 11.68
C LEU A 168 10.86 -1.99 10.81
N VAL A 169 11.14 -2.09 9.52
CA VAL A 169 10.75 -1.15 8.47
C VAL A 169 9.83 -1.84 7.49
N ALA A 170 8.65 -1.27 7.22
CA ALA A 170 7.64 -1.90 6.37
C ALA A 170 7.11 -0.98 5.27
N ASP A 171 7.11 -1.48 4.03
CA ASP A 171 6.29 -0.97 2.93
C ASP A 171 4.90 -1.58 3.03
N VAL A 172 3.92 -0.77 3.36
CA VAL A 172 2.51 -1.17 3.46
C VAL A 172 1.64 -0.59 2.34
N SER A 173 2.25 -0.11 1.25
CA SER A 173 1.54 0.63 0.18
C SER A 173 0.25 -0.05 -0.28
N SER A 174 0.21 -1.38 -0.38
CA SER A 174 -0.96 -2.10 -0.89
C SER A 174 -1.87 -2.72 0.18
N CYS A 175 -1.55 -2.53 1.47
CA CYS A 175 -2.43 -2.91 2.58
C CYS A 175 -2.66 -1.76 3.58
N PHE A 176 -2.22 -0.53 3.27
CA PHE A 176 -2.36 0.62 4.15
C PHE A 176 -3.84 0.85 4.51
N LEU A 177 -4.16 0.93 5.80
CA LEU A 177 -5.53 1.09 6.32
C LEU A 177 -6.53 0.00 5.87
N SER A 178 -6.07 -1.20 5.56
CA SER A 178 -6.95 -2.32 5.24
C SER A 178 -7.45 -3.08 6.47
N GLU A 179 -6.72 -2.95 7.59
CA GLU A 179 -6.98 -3.61 8.87
C GLU A 179 -6.25 -2.89 10.02
N PRO A 180 -6.56 -3.17 11.29
CA PRO A 180 -5.81 -2.67 12.44
C PRO A 180 -4.36 -3.15 12.41
N VAL A 181 -3.44 -2.24 12.79
CA VAL A 181 -2.00 -2.51 12.89
C VAL A 181 -1.50 -1.99 14.22
N ASP A 182 -0.67 -2.75 14.92
CA ASP A 182 0.05 -2.29 16.10
C ASP A 182 1.31 -1.52 15.67
N VAL A 183 1.19 -0.20 15.56
CA VAL A 183 2.26 0.69 15.10
C VAL A 183 3.51 0.59 15.99
N ALA A 184 3.36 0.27 17.29
CA ALA A 184 4.48 0.17 18.21
C ALA A 184 5.47 -0.97 17.88
N LYS A 185 5.07 -1.94 17.08
CA LYS A 185 5.95 -3.02 16.59
C LYS A 185 6.92 -2.61 15.49
N TYR A 186 6.77 -1.41 14.94
CA TYR A 186 7.58 -0.91 13.83
C TYR A 186 8.40 0.31 14.26
N GLY A 187 9.57 0.48 13.66
CA GLY A 187 10.29 1.74 13.73
C GLY A 187 9.85 2.69 12.61
N LEU A 188 9.55 2.14 11.44
CA LEU A 188 9.07 2.92 10.31
C LEU A 188 8.06 2.13 9.47
N ILE A 189 6.92 2.74 9.18
CA ILE A 189 5.90 2.26 8.24
C ILE A 189 5.75 3.31 7.15
N TYR A 190 5.69 2.90 5.89
CA TYR A 190 5.40 3.83 4.81
C TYR A 190 4.56 3.23 3.70
N GLY A 191 3.94 4.09 2.92
CA GLY A 191 3.18 3.65 1.76
C GLY A 191 2.78 4.77 0.82
N GLY A 192 2.73 4.44 -0.48
CA GLY A 192 2.17 5.31 -1.50
C GLY A 192 0.65 5.30 -1.44
N ALA A 193 0.03 6.47 -1.45
CA ALA A 193 -1.42 6.63 -1.27
C ALA A 193 -2.26 6.03 -2.40
N GLN A 194 -1.74 5.97 -3.63
CA GLN A 194 -2.47 5.66 -4.86
C GLN A 194 -3.10 4.25 -4.91
N LYS A 195 -2.82 3.39 -3.95
CA LYS A 195 -3.37 2.04 -3.90
C LYS A 195 -4.65 1.98 -3.07
N ASN A 196 -4.57 2.30 -1.79
CA ASN A 196 -5.67 2.05 -0.87
C ASN A 196 -6.19 3.28 -0.12
N ILE A 197 -5.46 4.40 -0.10
CA ILE A 197 -5.74 5.49 0.83
C ILE A 197 -5.84 6.89 0.20
N GLY A 198 -5.65 7.01 -1.11
CA GLY A 198 -5.73 8.31 -1.78
C GLY A 198 -5.27 8.28 -3.24
N PRO A 199 -4.98 9.43 -3.84
CA PRO A 199 -4.48 9.55 -5.20
C PRO A 199 -2.96 9.35 -5.28
N ALA A 200 -2.44 9.21 -6.50
CA ALA A 200 -1.00 9.26 -6.76
C ALA A 200 -0.40 10.63 -6.35
N GLY A 201 0.87 10.60 -5.92
CA GLY A 201 1.64 11.80 -5.57
C GLY A 201 1.89 11.98 -4.08
N VAL A 202 1.14 11.31 -3.21
CA VAL A 202 1.34 11.34 -1.75
C VAL A 202 2.00 10.04 -1.29
N VAL A 203 3.00 10.17 -0.43
CA VAL A 203 3.56 9.10 0.39
C VAL A 203 3.36 9.46 1.85
N ILE A 204 2.89 8.52 2.65
CA ILE A 204 2.81 8.71 4.09
C ILE A 204 3.89 7.86 4.75
N VAL A 205 4.64 8.49 5.66
CA VAL A 205 5.63 7.83 6.50
C VAL A 205 5.23 8.01 7.96
N ILE A 206 5.15 6.92 8.70
CA ILE A 206 5.03 6.89 10.16
C ILE A 206 6.38 6.45 10.68
N ILE A 207 7.04 7.28 11.46
CA ILE A 207 8.39 7.01 11.94
C ILE A 207 8.52 7.34 13.43
N ARG A 208 9.15 6.43 14.17
CA ARG A 208 9.42 6.62 15.59
C ARG A 208 10.41 7.76 15.81
N GLU A 209 10.17 8.61 16.79
CA GLU A 209 10.93 9.86 16.99
C GLU A 209 12.43 9.64 17.23
N ASP A 210 12.82 8.56 17.92
CA ASP A 210 14.24 8.23 18.16
C ASP A 210 15.03 7.92 16.89
N LEU A 211 14.33 7.60 15.78
CA LEU A 211 14.94 7.36 14.47
C LEU A 211 15.12 8.65 13.64
N ILE A 212 14.55 9.77 14.10
CA ILE A 212 14.62 11.07 13.42
C ILE A 212 15.80 11.86 14.01
N THR A 213 16.93 11.79 13.36
CA THR A 213 18.17 12.44 13.83
C THR A 213 18.82 13.27 12.74
N GLU A 214 19.78 14.11 13.13
CA GLU A 214 20.65 14.84 12.18
C GLU A 214 21.78 13.96 11.62
N ASP A 215 22.02 12.83 12.29
CA ASP A 215 23.01 11.85 11.87
C ASP A 215 22.44 10.99 10.71
N VAL A 216 22.68 11.45 9.50
CA VAL A 216 22.31 10.81 8.24
C VAL A 216 23.56 10.50 7.42
N LEU A 217 23.47 9.62 6.43
CA LEU A 217 24.62 9.33 5.59
C LEU A 217 25.15 10.58 4.88
N PRO A 218 26.48 10.75 4.76
CA PRO A 218 27.07 11.89 4.06
C PRO A 218 26.53 12.05 2.63
N GLY A 219 26.17 13.28 2.27
CA GLY A 219 25.59 13.57 0.96
C GLY A 219 24.10 13.32 0.83
N THR A 220 23.40 12.96 1.91
CA THR A 220 21.93 12.83 1.91
C THR A 220 21.27 14.15 1.51
N PRO A 221 20.52 14.21 0.40
CA PRO A 221 19.82 15.42 0.00
C PRO A 221 18.84 15.89 1.07
N THR A 222 18.71 17.20 1.24
CA THR A 222 17.79 17.82 2.22
C THR A 222 16.38 17.24 2.12
N MET A 223 15.87 17.04 0.90
CA MET A 223 14.54 16.48 0.64
C MET A 223 14.40 14.99 0.95
N CYS A 224 15.48 14.28 1.28
CA CYS A 224 15.48 12.90 1.73
C CYS A 224 15.62 12.76 3.26
N GLN A 225 15.87 13.87 3.98
CA GLN A 225 16.08 13.86 5.45
C GLN A 225 14.76 13.92 6.20
N TYR A 226 14.44 12.88 6.95
CA TYR A 226 13.18 12.83 7.73
C TYR A 226 13.09 13.94 8.78
N LYS A 227 14.22 14.34 9.40
CA LYS A 227 14.25 15.43 10.36
C LYS A 227 13.78 16.75 9.76
N VAL A 228 14.22 17.09 8.55
CA VAL A 228 13.79 18.31 7.86
C VAL A 228 12.27 18.35 7.66
N HIS A 229 11.71 17.23 7.26
CA HIS A 229 10.26 17.11 7.07
C HIS A 229 9.49 17.10 8.40
N ALA A 230 10.02 16.43 9.42
CA ALA A 230 9.40 16.38 10.75
C ALA A 230 9.37 17.77 11.41
N ASP A 231 10.49 18.49 11.41
CA ASP A 231 10.60 19.85 11.99
C ASP A 231 9.67 20.84 11.27
N ALA A 232 9.53 20.69 9.95
CA ALA A 232 8.64 21.51 9.13
C ALA A 232 7.18 20.99 9.07
N LYS A 233 6.82 19.92 9.80
CA LYS A 233 5.48 19.31 9.79
C LYS A 233 4.99 19.02 8.37
N SER A 234 5.86 18.43 7.54
CA SER A 234 5.65 18.12 6.12
C SER A 234 5.51 19.34 5.19
N LEU A 235 5.78 20.53 5.67
CA LEU A 235 5.62 21.80 4.94
C LEU A 235 6.96 22.49 4.65
N TYR A 236 8.06 21.73 4.60
CA TYR A 236 9.38 22.28 4.21
C TYR A 236 9.34 22.90 2.78
N ASN A 237 8.72 22.19 1.86
CA ASN A 237 8.38 22.68 0.52
C ASN A 237 6.88 22.63 0.31
N THR A 238 6.38 23.09 -0.82
CA THR A 238 4.95 22.96 -1.19
C THR A 238 4.59 21.48 -1.29
N PRO A 239 3.69 20.99 -0.45
CA PRO A 239 3.30 19.58 -0.44
C PRO A 239 2.33 19.27 -1.60
N PRO A 240 2.02 17.99 -1.87
CA PRO A 240 0.96 17.60 -2.79
C PRO A 240 -0.43 17.91 -2.19
N ALA A 241 -0.75 19.19 -2.05
CA ALA A 241 -1.83 19.74 -1.23
C ALA A 241 -3.19 19.08 -1.50
N TYR A 242 -3.58 18.99 -2.78
CA TYR A 242 -4.84 18.37 -3.17
C TYR A 242 -4.86 16.86 -2.89
N GLY A 243 -3.73 16.19 -3.09
CA GLY A 243 -3.60 14.76 -2.77
C GLY A 243 -3.78 14.48 -1.27
N ILE A 244 -3.20 15.31 -0.40
CA ILE A 244 -3.35 15.21 1.07
C ILE A 244 -4.81 15.45 1.47
N TYR A 245 -5.47 16.45 0.87
CA TYR A 245 -6.89 16.71 1.08
C TYR A 245 -7.77 15.51 0.71
N ILE A 246 -7.52 14.85 -0.43
CA ILE A 246 -8.24 13.63 -0.82
C ILE A 246 -7.96 12.48 0.17
N CYS A 247 -6.71 12.29 0.61
CA CYS A 247 -6.39 11.32 1.67
C CYS A 247 -7.22 11.59 2.93
N GLY A 248 -7.33 12.85 3.36
CA GLY A 248 -8.13 13.24 4.52
C GLY A 248 -9.61 12.87 4.36
N LYS A 249 -10.17 13.01 3.15
CA LYS A 249 -11.55 12.56 2.88
C LYS A 249 -11.69 11.04 2.92
N VAL A 250 -10.70 10.30 2.43
CA VAL A 250 -10.69 8.83 2.55
C VAL A 250 -10.61 8.41 4.02
N PHE A 251 -9.82 9.10 4.85
CA PHE A 251 -9.73 8.80 6.29
C PHE A 251 -11.06 9.06 7.01
N LYS A 252 -11.74 10.16 6.69
CA LYS A 252 -13.09 10.43 7.21
C LYS A 252 -14.10 9.37 6.77
N TRP A 253 -14.02 8.94 5.52
CA TRP A 253 -14.85 7.86 4.98
C TRP A 253 -14.63 6.54 5.73
N LEU A 254 -13.37 6.17 6.04
CA LEU A 254 -13.04 4.99 6.84
C LEU A 254 -13.58 5.10 8.26
N LYS A 255 -13.42 6.26 8.92
CA LYS A 255 -13.97 6.50 10.27
C LYS A 255 -15.47 6.36 10.30
N ALA A 256 -16.18 6.91 9.33
CA ALA A 256 -17.65 6.83 9.21
C ALA A 256 -18.14 5.39 8.99
N ARG A 257 -17.30 4.49 8.48
CA ARG A 257 -17.59 3.07 8.27
C ARG A 257 -17.21 2.18 9.47
N GLY A 258 -16.86 2.75 10.60
CA GLY A 258 -16.50 2.01 11.83
C GLY A 258 -15.01 1.76 12.00
N GLY A 259 -14.16 2.44 11.21
CA GLY A 259 -12.71 2.35 11.32
C GLY A 259 -12.12 1.05 10.77
N LEU A 260 -10.89 0.75 11.20
CA LEU A 260 -10.11 -0.33 10.58
C LEU A 260 -10.61 -1.74 10.95
N GLN A 261 -11.25 -1.93 12.10
CA GLN A 261 -11.79 -3.23 12.46
C GLN A 261 -12.97 -3.62 11.54
N ALA A 262 -13.91 -2.70 11.34
CA ALA A 262 -15.02 -2.91 10.42
C ALA A 262 -14.54 -3.06 8.96
N MET A 263 -13.48 -2.33 8.59
CA MET A 263 -12.89 -2.45 7.26
C MET A 263 -12.21 -3.81 7.06
N LYS A 264 -11.53 -4.35 8.06
CA LYS A 264 -10.96 -5.70 8.04
C LYS A 264 -12.04 -6.74 7.76
N GLU A 265 -13.12 -6.73 8.53
CA GLU A 265 -14.25 -7.66 8.36
C GLU A 265 -14.88 -7.55 6.96
N TYR A 266 -15.01 -6.31 6.46
CA TYR A 266 -15.47 -6.04 5.11
C TYR A 266 -14.53 -6.63 4.04
N ASN A 267 -13.22 -6.45 4.20
CA ASN A 267 -12.21 -6.95 3.28
C ASN A 267 -12.11 -8.49 3.31
N GLU A 268 -12.20 -9.09 4.50
CA GLU A 268 -12.23 -10.56 4.66
C GLU A 268 -13.44 -11.17 3.94
N LYS A 269 -14.64 -10.61 4.17
CA LYS A 269 -15.86 -11.04 3.47
C LYS A 269 -15.71 -10.92 1.95
N LYS A 270 -15.19 -9.80 1.49
CA LYS A 270 -15.01 -9.52 0.07
C LYS A 270 -14.00 -10.47 -0.58
N ALA A 271 -12.83 -10.66 0.04
CA ALA A 271 -11.79 -11.55 -0.46
C ALA A 271 -12.25 -13.02 -0.46
N LYS A 272 -13.00 -13.43 0.57
CA LYS A 272 -13.54 -14.78 0.68
C LYS A 272 -14.41 -15.16 -0.52
N ILE A 273 -15.23 -14.25 -1.04
CA ILE A 273 -16.09 -14.50 -2.21
C ILE A 273 -15.25 -14.94 -3.43
N LEU A 274 -14.14 -14.24 -3.70
CA LEU A 274 -13.28 -14.56 -4.82
C LEU A 274 -12.44 -15.82 -4.57
N TYR A 275 -11.86 -15.95 -3.37
CA TYR A 275 -11.02 -17.11 -3.04
C TYR A 275 -11.83 -18.41 -2.96
N ASP A 276 -13.05 -18.40 -2.42
CA ASP A 276 -13.91 -19.58 -2.38
C ASP A 276 -14.25 -20.07 -3.80
N PHE A 277 -14.44 -19.15 -4.75
CA PHE A 277 -14.62 -19.49 -6.16
C PHE A 277 -13.35 -20.09 -6.76
N LEU A 278 -12.20 -19.40 -6.59
CA LEU A 278 -10.92 -19.88 -7.14
C LEU A 278 -10.52 -21.27 -6.61
N ASP A 279 -10.86 -21.57 -5.36
CA ASP A 279 -10.57 -22.87 -4.74
C ASP A 279 -11.44 -24.01 -5.28
N GLN A 280 -12.58 -23.71 -5.89
CA GLN A 280 -13.54 -24.68 -6.45
C GLN A 280 -13.50 -24.73 -7.98
N SER A 281 -13.07 -23.67 -8.65
CA SER A 281 -13.02 -23.56 -10.10
C SER A 281 -12.15 -24.66 -10.74
N GLN A 282 -12.62 -25.21 -11.86
CA GLN A 282 -11.82 -26.14 -12.65
C GLN A 282 -10.89 -25.40 -13.62
N LEU A 283 -11.28 -24.18 -14.04
CA LEU A 283 -10.55 -23.36 -14.99
C LEU A 283 -9.59 -22.39 -14.30
N PHE A 284 -10.08 -21.60 -13.34
CA PHE A 284 -9.28 -20.55 -12.69
C PHE A 284 -8.56 -21.07 -11.44
N LYS A 285 -7.28 -20.75 -11.30
CA LYS A 285 -6.46 -21.17 -10.15
C LYS A 285 -5.78 -19.96 -9.51
N GLY A 286 -5.92 -19.83 -8.20
CA GLY A 286 -5.12 -18.88 -7.42
C GLY A 286 -3.65 -19.32 -7.37
N THR A 287 -2.73 -18.35 -7.39
CA THR A 287 -1.28 -18.62 -7.46
C THR A 287 -0.58 -18.59 -6.10
N VAL A 288 -1.29 -18.29 -5.02
CA VAL A 288 -0.74 -18.04 -3.67
C VAL A 288 -1.11 -19.17 -2.72
N GLU A 289 -0.16 -19.59 -1.88
CA GLU A 289 -0.43 -20.51 -0.78
C GLU A 289 -1.52 -19.95 0.15
N LYS A 290 -2.50 -20.77 0.54
CA LYS A 290 -3.73 -20.32 1.24
C LYS A 290 -3.46 -19.49 2.49
N LYS A 291 -2.44 -19.90 3.27
CA LYS A 291 -2.07 -19.23 4.53
C LYS A 291 -1.49 -17.81 4.33
N ASP A 292 -0.98 -17.53 3.14
CA ASP A 292 -0.25 -16.29 2.83
C ASP A 292 -1.03 -15.35 1.90
N ARG A 293 -2.32 -15.63 1.63
CA ARG A 293 -3.17 -14.88 0.71
C ARG A 293 -3.42 -13.45 1.17
N SER A 294 -3.24 -12.51 0.25
CA SER A 294 -3.59 -11.10 0.43
C SER A 294 -5.11 -10.89 0.37
N LEU A 295 -5.65 -10.01 1.22
CA LEU A 295 -7.03 -9.53 1.12
C LEU A 295 -7.20 -8.41 0.08
N MET A 296 -6.07 -7.87 -0.44
CA MET A 296 -6.05 -6.70 -1.32
C MET A 296 -5.78 -7.04 -2.78
N ASN A 297 -4.91 -8.02 -3.05
CA ASN A 297 -4.45 -8.35 -4.39
C ASN A 297 -4.55 -9.85 -4.61
N VAL A 298 -5.44 -10.26 -5.50
CA VAL A 298 -5.75 -11.66 -5.78
C VAL A 298 -5.28 -12.02 -7.19
N PRO A 299 -4.09 -12.59 -7.36
CA PRO A 299 -3.63 -13.10 -8.65
C PRO A 299 -4.21 -14.49 -8.93
N PHE A 300 -4.52 -14.74 -10.19
CA PHE A 300 -5.03 -16.02 -10.67
C PHE A 300 -4.71 -16.24 -12.15
N VAL A 301 -4.76 -17.49 -12.59
CA VAL A 301 -4.45 -17.92 -13.96
C VAL A 301 -5.45 -18.99 -14.41
N THR A 302 -5.56 -19.20 -15.73
CA THR A 302 -6.23 -20.40 -16.28
C THR A 302 -5.23 -21.52 -16.56
N GLY A 303 -3.94 -21.21 -16.63
CA GLY A 303 -2.88 -22.13 -17.05
C GLY A 303 -2.60 -22.08 -18.55
N ASP A 304 -3.39 -21.33 -19.31
CA ASP A 304 -3.23 -21.06 -20.73
C ASP A 304 -3.18 -19.54 -20.97
N ALA A 305 -2.09 -19.04 -21.55
CA ALA A 305 -1.87 -17.62 -21.73
C ALA A 305 -2.83 -16.97 -22.74
N ASP A 306 -3.28 -17.73 -23.75
CA ASP A 306 -4.23 -17.24 -24.77
C ASP A 306 -5.62 -17.12 -24.13
N LEU A 307 -6.00 -18.08 -23.29
CA LEU A 307 -7.26 -18.05 -22.54
C LEU A 307 -7.26 -16.96 -21.48
N ASP A 308 -6.12 -16.73 -20.80
CA ASP A 308 -5.95 -15.57 -19.89
C ASP A 308 -6.20 -14.25 -20.63
N ALA A 309 -5.66 -14.10 -21.86
CA ALA A 309 -5.85 -12.90 -22.67
C ALA A 309 -7.29 -12.75 -23.17
N GLU A 310 -7.95 -13.84 -23.56
CA GLU A 310 -9.36 -13.86 -23.94
C GLU A 310 -10.25 -13.43 -22.77
N PHE A 311 -10.04 -14.01 -21.58
CA PHE A 311 -10.77 -13.63 -20.38
C PHE A 311 -10.62 -12.13 -20.06
N VAL A 312 -9.40 -11.59 -20.09
CA VAL A 312 -9.16 -10.17 -19.85
C VAL A 312 -9.90 -9.28 -20.83
N LYS A 313 -9.93 -9.66 -22.12
CA LYS A 313 -10.66 -8.93 -23.16
C LYS A 313 -12.17 -8.96 -22.91
N ALA A 314 -12.72 -10.14 -22.64
CA ALA A 314 -14.15 -10.33 -22.37
C ALA A 314 -14.59 -9.59 -21.10
N ALA A 315 -13.81 -9.70 -20.01
CA ALA A 315 -14.07 -9.02 -18.75
C ALA A 315 -14.04 -7.48 -18.93
N THR A 316 -13.09 -6.96 -19.70
CA THR A 316 -13.02 -5.51 -20.00
C THR A 316 -14.27 -5.05 -20.75
N ALA A 317 -14.76 -5.79 -21.72
CA ALA A 317 -15.99 -5.51 -22.45
C ALA A 317 -17.24 -5.54 -21.56
N ALA A 318 -17.21 -6.39 -20.51
CA ALA A 318 -18.27 -6.51 -19.50
C ALA A 318 -18.18 -5.44 -18.37
N GLY A 319 -17.19 -4.52 -18.42
CA GLY A 319 -17.04 -3.44 -17.43
C GLY A 319 -16.15 -3.77 -16.23
N PHE A 320 -15.41 -4.90 -16.27
CA PHE A 320 -14.38 -5.28 -15.30
C PHE A 320 -13.01 -4.93 -15.86
N VAL A 321 -12.48 -3.75 -15.54
CA VAL A 321 -11.25 -3.25 -16.17
C VAL A 321 -10.02 -3.49 -15.31
N ASN A 322 -8.85 -3.56 -15.97
CA ASN A 322 -7.53 -3.68 -15.35
C ASN A 322 -7.28 -5.00 -14.60
N LEU A 323 -7.91 -6.09 -15.04
CA LEU A 323 -7.69 -7.44 -14.50
C LEU A 323 -6.39 -8.10 -15.01
N LYS A 324 -5.77 -7.60 -16.09
CA LYS A 324 -4.51 -8.16 -16.61
C LYS A 324 -3.44 -8.18 -15.51
N GLY A 325 -2.80 -9.33 -15.31
CA GLY A 325 -1.71 -9.51 -14.36
C GLY A 325 -0.47 -8.67 -14.69
N HIS A 326 0.46 -8.59 -13.75
CA HIS A 326 1.70 -7.85 -13.98
C HIS A 326 2.54 -8.53 -15.08
N ARG A 327 3.20 -7.72 -15.93
CA ARG A 327 4.00 -8.21 -17.06
C ARG A 327 5.08 -9.25 -16.72
N SER A 328 5.52 -9.28 -15.45
CA SER A 328 6.56 -10.22 -14.99
C SER A 328 6.02 -11.60 -14.62
N VAL A 329 4.70 -11.76 -14.43
CA VAL A 329 4.09 -13.02 -13.97
C VAL A 329 2.95 -13.49 -14.89
N GLY A 330 2.40 -12.61 -15.74
CA GLY A 330 1.26 -12.96 -16.60
C GLY A 330 -0.06 -13.11 -15.83
N GLY A 331 -0.98 -13.88 -16.39
CA GLY A 331 -2.26 -14.17 -15.80
C GLY A 331 -3.15 -12.95 -15.56
N MET A 332 -4.00 -13.05 -14.57
CA MET A 332 -4.90 -12.01 -14.10
C MET A 332 -4.60 -11.61 -12.66
N ARG A 333 -5.04 -10.42 -12.26
CA ARG A 333 -5.03 -9.97 -10.88
C ARG A 333 -6.20 -9.05 -10.59
N ALA A 334 -7.05 -9.45 -9.66
CA ALA A 334 -8.07 -8.59 -9.10
C ALA A 334 -7.52 -7.84 -7.88
N SER A 335 -7.34 -6.52 -7.99
CA SER A 335 -7.01 -5.67 -6.83
C SER A 335 -8.30 -5.13 -6.24
N ILE A 336 -8.66 -5.66 -5.07
CA ILE A 336 -9.96 -5.45 -4.40
C ILE A 336 -9.80 -4.60 -3.14
N TYR A 337 -9.11 -3.48 -3.26
CA TYR A 337 -8.85 -2.54 -2.17
C TYR A 337 -10.13 -2.09 -1.43
N ASN A 338 -9.96 -1.33 -0.35
CA ASN A 338 -11.06 -0.89 0.51
C ASN A 338 -12.25 -0.30 -0.26
N ALA A 339 -11.98 0.49 -1.31
CA ALA A 339 -13.02 1.17 -2.08
C ALA A 339 -13.77 0.29 -3.09
N MET A 340 -13.27 -0.94 -3.37
CA MET A 340 -13.98 -1.89 -4.22
C MET A 340 -15.22 -2.40 -3.48
N PRO A 341 -16.45 -2.20 -4.00
CA PRO A 341 -17.64 -2.73 -3.36
C PRO A 341 -17.71 -4.26 -3.46
N ILE A 342 -18.31 -4.90 -2.46
CA ILE A 342 -18.54 -6.37 -2.47
C ILE A 342 -19.26 -6.78 -3.74
N GLU A 343 -20.28 -6.03 -4.14
CA GLU A 343 -21.03 -6.25 -5.39
C GLU A 343 -20.12 -6.35 -6.63
N GLY A 344 -19.05 -5.58 -6.69
CA GLY A 344 -18.10 -5.64 -7.80
C GLY A 344 -17.37 -6.98 -7.86
N VAL A 345 -17.04 -7.55 -6.70
CA VAL A 345 -16.41 -8.88 -6.61
C VAL A 345 -17.43 -9.99 -6.88
N GLU A 346 -18.66 -9.88 -6.38
CA GLU A 346 -19.75 -10.81 -6.66
C GLU A 346 -20.05 -10.90 -8.15
N LYS A 347 -20.15 -9.75 -8.83
CA LYS A 347 -20.36 -9.70 -10.29
C LYS A 347 -19.17 -10.25 -11.07
N LEU A 348 -17.94 -10.00 -10.62
CA LEU A 348 -16.76 -10.60 -11.23
C LEU A 348 -16.81 -12.12 -11.13
N VAL A 349 -17.11 -12.66 -9.95
CA VAL A 349 -17.22 -14.12 -9.75
C VAL A 349 -18.35 -14.73 -10.58
N ALA A 350 -19.50 -14.05 -10.71
CA ALA A 350 -20.57 -14.50 -11.60
C ALA A 350 -20.09 -14.57 -13.07
N PHE A 351 -19.42 -13.51 -13.55
CA PHE A 351 -18.84 -13.46 -14.88
C PHE A 351 -17.78 -14.57 -15.11
N MET A 352 -16.94 -14.84 -14.10
CA MET A 352 -15.93 -15.91 -14.16
C MET A 352 -16.60 -17.30 -14.28
N LYS A 353 -17.72 -17.53 -13.57
CA LYS A 353 -18.48 -18.77 -13.69
C LYS A 353 -19.07 -18.96 -15.08
N ASP A 354 -19.67 -17.90 -15.64
CA ASP A 354 -20.24 -17.94 -16.98
C ASP A 354 -19.15 -18.20 -18.03
N PHE A 355 -17.98 -17.59 -17.87
CA PHE A 355 -16.81 -17.80 -18.73
C PHE A 355 -16.29 -19.24 -18.62
N GLU A 356 -16.15 -19.77 -17.40
CA GLU A 356 -15.75 -21.17 -17.17
C GLU A 356 -16.72 -22.15 -17.81
N GLU A 357 -18.04 -21.92 -17.71
CA GLU A 357 -19.05 -22.78 -18.31
C GLU A 357 -18.98 -22.79 -19.84
N ALA A 358 -18.67 -21.64 -20.45
CA ALA A 358 -18.53 -21.50 -21.90
C ALA A 358 -17.26 -22.16 -22.46
N HIS A 359 -16.29 -22.53 -21.60
CA HIS A 359 -15.01 -23.12 -21.97
C HIS A 359 -14.82 -24.55 -21.43
N LYS A 360 -15.88 -25.19 -21.02
CA LYS A 360 -15.93 -26.65 -20.74
C LYS A 360 -16.03 -27.41 -22.04
#